data_d6d97ed4c7f490afdbe71eda7ea9cd5a
#
_entry.id   d6d97ed4c7f490afdbe71eda7ea9cd5a
#
_cell.length_a   1.000
_cell.length_b   1.000
_cell.length_c   1.000
_cell.angle_alpha   90.00
_cell.angle_beta   90.00
_cell.angle_gamma   90.00
#
_symmetry.space_group_name_H-M   'P 1'
#
loop_
_entity.id
_entity.type
_entity.pdbx_description
1 polymer ?
#
loop_
_entity_poly.entity_id
_entity_poly.type
_entity_poly.pdbx_seq_one_letter_code
_entity_poly.pdbx_strand_id
1 'polypeptide(L)'
;FLDEIYNNMFKEIFKLLKPQVNQIHNIRCWNNSAIAVMGFFFNDKEMLDFVFHGEYNIIRQIKEGVTKDGFWYEGSIHYNFFTLEGITPTLLFASIYNYDFDPEAKAIVRNMFVSAYNYAFTNLYLPNPNDGWPSINLKTYSYIYSVAAKVFSSDKEIVNILKIILNNKYPRT
;
A
#
# COMPACT_ATOMS: atom_id res chain seq x y z
N PHE A 1 4.08 6.52 -30.78
CA PHE A 1 3.94 5.25 -30.06
C PHE A 1 3.52 5.48 -28.60
N LEU A 2 4.30 6.22 -27.75
CA LEU A 2 3.92 6.48 -26.34
C LEU A 2 2.62 7.25 -26.22
N ASP A 3 2.42 8.31 -27.02
CA ASP A 3 1.20 9.10 -27.04
C ASP A 3 -0.02 8.27 -27.47
N GLU A 4 0.18 7.36 -28.40
CA GLU A 4 -0.86 6.47 -28.89
C GLU A 4 -1.29 5.47 -27.78
N ILE A 5 -0.34 4.86 -27.09
CA ILE A 5 -0.61 3.98 -25.92
C ILE A 5 -1.30 4.77 -24.83
N TYR A 6 -0.81 5.97 -24.50
CA TYR A 6 -1.42 6.82 -23.50
C TYR A 6 -2.88 7.14 -23.84
N ASN A 7 -3.16 7.62 -25.06
CA ASN A 7 -4.51 8.03 -25.42
C ASN A 7 -5.48 6.86 -25.60
N ASN A 8 -5.02 5.73 -26.19
CA ASN A 8 -5.89 4.63 -26.57
C ASN A 8 -6.00 3.53 -25.50
N MET A 9 -5.12 3.54 -24.50
CA MET A 9 -5.14 2.54 -23.43
C MET A 9 -5.24 3.20 -22.05
N PHE A 10 -4.29 4.01 -21.63
CA PHE A 10 -4.24 4.49 -20.25
C PHE A 10 -5.35 5.49 -19.92
N LYS A 11 -5.70 6.38 -20.83
CA LYS A 11 -6.87 7.26 -20.65
C LYS A 11 -8.18 6.49 -20.58
N GLU A 12 -8.33 5.45 -21.38
CA GLU A 12 -9.53 4.60 -21.33
C GLU A 12 -9.59 3.80 -20.01
N ILE A 13 -8.46 3.26 -19.55
CA ILE A 13 -8.36 2.63 -18.22
C ILE A 13 -8.76 3.61 -17.12
N PHE A 14 -8.27 4.84 -17.16
CA PHE A 14 -8.66 5.86 -16.18
C PHE A 14 -10.17 6.12 -16.18
N LYS A 15 -10.79 6.28 -17.35
CA LYS A 15 -12.25 6.44 -17.45
C LYS A 15 -13.02 5.26 -16.87
N LEU A 16 -12.51 4.05 -17.03
CA LEU A 16 -13.11 2.83 -16.48
C LEU A 16 -12.95 2.74 -14.96
N LEU A 17 -11.79 3.10 -14.41
CA LEU A 17 -11.49 3.00 -12.98
C LEU A 17 -12.11 4.14 -12.15
N LYS A 18 -12.19 5.34 -12.73
CA LYS A 18 -12.66 6.57 -12.06
C LYS A 18 -14.02 6.41 -11.35
N PRO A 19 -15.07 5.83 -11.96
CA PRO A 19 -16.38 5.69 -11.33
C PRO A 19 -16.51 4.49 -10.39
N GLN A 20 -15.48 3.61 -10.29
CA GLN A 20 -15.60 2.38 -9.53
C GLN A 20 -15.34 2.57 -8.04
N VAL A 21 -16.11 1.83 -7.23
CA VAL A 21 -15.90 1.70 -5.77
C VAL A 21 -15.81 3.06 -5.06
N ASN A 22 -16.89 3.85 -5.13
CA ASN A 22 -16.99 5.16 -4.48
C ASN A 22 -17.30 5.01 -3.00
N GLN A 23 -16.36 4.47 -2.23
CA GLN A 23 -16.42 4.26 -0.79
C GLN A 23 -15.01 3.98 -0.23
N ILE A 24 -14.89 3.90 1.10
CA ILE A 24 -13.66 3.40 1.73
C ILE A 24 -13.61 1.89 1.51
N HIS A 25 -12.62 1.44 0.72
CA HIS A 25 -12.52 0.04 0.28
C HIS A 25 -11.12 -0.30 -0.24
N ASN A 26 -10.64 -1.52 0.03
CA ASN A 26 -9.34 -1.98 -0.43
C ASN A 26 -9.19 -1.91 -1.97
N ILE A 27 -10.22 -2.30 -2.73
CA ILE A 27 -10.21 -2.19 -4.21
C ILE A 27 -10.07 -0.73 -4.66
N ARG A 28 -10.66 0.24 -3.93
CA ARG A 28 -10.47 1.66 -4.25
C ARG A 28 -9.00 2.08 -4.06
N CYS A 29 -8.30 1.53 -3.06
CA CYS A 29 -6.86 1.75 -2.89
C CYS A 29 -6.08 1.26 -4.12
N TRP A 30 -6.41 0.09 -4.65
CA TRP A 30 -5.82 -0.45 -5.88
C TRP A 30 -6.10 0.43 -7.11
N ASN A 31 -7.35 0.87 -7.29
CA ASN A 31 -7.73 1.76 -8.38
C ASN A 31 -6.98 3.09 -8.31
N ASN A 32 -6.95 3.72 -7.13
CA ASN A 32 -6.19 4.95 -6.91
C ASN A 32 -4.71 4.76 -7.21
N SER A 33 -4.12 3.63 -6.79
CA SER A 33 -2.71 3.36 -7.03
C SER A 33 -2.39 3.16 -8.52
N ALA A 34 -3.21 2.41 -9.23
CA ALA A 34 -3.05 2.26 -10.67
C ALA A 34 -3.12 3.61 -11.40
N ILE A 35 -4.10 4.46 -11.03
CA ILE A 35 -4.25 5.80 -11.60
C ILE A 35 -3.06 6.70 -11.20
N ALA A 36 -2.57 6.63 -9.95
CA ALA A 36 -1.41 7.40 -9.50
C ALA A 36 -0.15 7.05 -10.32
N VAL A 37 0.13 5.76 -10.50
CA VAL A 37 1.28 5.28 -11.28
C VAL A 37 1.21 5.80 -12.72
N MET A 38 0.04 5.71 -13.36
CA MET A 38 -0.18 6.27 -14.70
C MET A 38 0.00 7.79 -14.70
N GLY A 39 -0.61 8.48 -13.72
CA GLY A 39 -0.52 9.95 -13.60
C GLY A 39 0.92 10.45 -13.42
N PHE A 40 1.71 9.79 -12.60
CA PHE A 40 3.13 10.13 -12.44
C PHE A 40 3.94 9.83 -13.70
N PHE A 41 3.74 8.64 -14.29
CA PHE A 41 4.50 8.22 -15.47
C PHE A 41 4.27 9.13 -16.68
N PHE A 42 3.02 9.53 -16.92
CA PHE A 42 2.64 10.39 -18.04
C PHE A 42 2.56 11.88 -17.68
N ASN A 43 2.87 12.25 -16.43
CA ASN A 43 2.70 13.62 -15.92
C ASN A 43 1.28 14.16 -16.15
N ASP A 44 0.28 13.30 -15.92
CA ASP A 44 -1.13 13.64 -16.08
C ASP A 44 -1.71 14.23 -14.80
N LYS A 45 -1.97 15.54 -14.85
CA LYS A 45 -2.47 16.30 -13.71
C LYS A 45 -3.90 15.90 -13.32
N GLU A 46 -4.77 15.54 -14.29
CA GLU A 46 -6.15 15.10 -13.97
C GLU A 46 -6.14 13.79 -13.19
N MET A 47 -5.31 12.84 -13.58
CA MET A 47 -5.15 11.58 -12.85
C MET A 47 -4.61 11.81 -11.45
N LEU A 48 -3.57 12.65 -11.29
CA LEU A 48 -2.99 12.95 -9.98
C LEU A 48 -3.98 13.71 -9.09
N ASP A 49 -4.69 14.71 -9.63
CA ASP A 49 -5.70 15.45 -8.88
C ASP A 49 -6.82 14.52 -8.39
N PHE A 50 -7.29 13.61 -9.24
CA PHE A 50 -8.27 12.61 -8.86
C PHE A 50 -7.80 11.73 -7.71
N VAL A 51 -6.55 11.26 -7.74
CA VAL A 51 -6.00 10.36 -6.72
C VAL A 51 -5.74 11.05 -5.39
N PHE A 52 -5.29 12.31 -5.41
CA PHE A 52 -4.86 13.01 -4.19
C PHE A 52 -5.90 13.98 -3.66
N HIS A 53 -6.84 14.48 -4.47
CA HIS A 53 -7.82 15.50 -4.09
C HIS A 53 -9.28 15.12 -4.39
N GLY A 54 -9.53 14.03 -5.12
CA GLY A 54 -10.88 13.54 -5.38
C GLY A 54 -11.62 13.11 -4.11
N GLU A 55 -12.94 12.89 -4.17
CA GLU A 55 -13.78 12.57 -3.01
C GLU A 55 -13.33 11.29 -2.27
N TYR A 56 -12.98 10.22 -3.01
CA TYR A 56 -12.49 8.95 -2.45
C TYR A 56 -11.00 8.77 -2.75
N ASN A 57 -10.24 9.84 -2.53
CA ASN A 57 -8.80 9.90 -2.76
C ASN A 57 -8.01 8.96 -1.85
N ILE A 58 -6.74 8.72 -2.19
CA ILE A 58 -5.90 7.75 -1.47
C ILE A 58 -5.63 8.17 -0.01
N ILE A 59 -5.53 9.48 0.26
CA ILE A 59 -5.32 10.00 1.61
C ILE A 59 -6.51 9.69 2.51
N ARG A 60 -7.72 9.93 1.99
CA ARG A 60 -8.97 9.61 2.68
C ARG A 60 -9.11 8.10 2.92
N GLN A 61 -8.78 7.26 1.92
CA GLN A 61 -8.76 5.81 2.08
C GLN A 61 -7.89 5.38 3.28
N ILE A 62 -6.71 5.96 3.39
CA ILE A 62 -5.76 5.64 4.47
C ILE A 62 -6.29 6.13 5.82
N LYS A 63 -6.70 7.40 5.91
CA LYS A 63 -7.11 8.02 7.19
C LYS A 63 -8.40 7.45 7.75
N GLU A 64 -9.37 7.10 6.91
CA GLU A 64 -10.67 6.57 7.32
C GLU A 64 -10.72 5.04 7.35
N GLY A 65 -9.89 4.36 6.54
CA GLY A 65 -9.91 2.90 6.42
C GLY A 65 -8.94 2.17 7.36
N VAL A 66 -7.96 2.86 7.95
CA VAL A 66 -7.01 2.24 8.88
C VAL A 66 -7.41 2.55 10.31
N THR A 67 -7.53 1.52 11.13
CA THR A 67 -7.89 1.61 12.54
C THR A 67 -6.71 2.12 13.38
N LYS A 68 -6.97 2.52 14.64
CA LYS A 68 -5.94 3.09 15.53
C LYS A 68 -4.80 2.13 15.88
N ASP A 69 -5.05 0.82 15.79
CA ASP A 69 -4.06 -0.23 16.00
C ASP A 69 -3.21 -0.54 14.76
N GLY A 70 -3.45 0.18 13.65
CA GLY A 70 -2.65 0.10 12.44
C GLY A 70 -3.07 -1.03 11.49
N PHE A 71 -4.33 -1.48 11.54
CA PHE A 71 -4.84 -2.48 10.61
C PHE A 71 -5.97 -1.91 9.74
N TRP A 72 -6.11 -2.49 8.56
CA TRP A 72 -7.24 -2.20 7.70
C TRP A 72 -8.55 -2.63 8.35
N TYR A 73 -9.60 -1.81 8.27
CA TYR A 73 -10.85 -1.94 9.02
C TYR A 73 -11.60 -3.28 8.86
N GLU A 74 -11.34 -4.02 7.79
CA GLU A 74 -11.94 -5.34 7.56
C GLU A 74 -11.50 -6.39 8.59
N GLY A 75 -10.49 -6.08 9.43
CA GLY A 75 -10.06 -6.91 10.54
C GLY A 75 -9.40 -8.23 10.16
N SER A 76 -8.94 -8.36 8.92
CA SER A 76 -8.21 -9.51 8.39
C SER A 76 -6.76 -9.14 8.10
N ILE A 77 -5.83 -9.99 8.49
CA ILE A 77 -4.41 -9.82 8.16
C ILE A 77 -4.18 -9.92 6.65
N HIS A 78 -4.90 -10.81 5.97
CA HIS A 78 -4.84 -10.93 4.54
C HIS A 78 -5.24 -9.62 3.85
N TYR A 79 -6.39 -9.04 4.23
CA TYR A 79 -6.85 -7.78 3.65
C TYR A 79 -6.01 -6.58 4.07
N ASN A 80 -5.35 -6.63 5.23
CA ASN A 80 -4.37 -5.61 5.59
C ASN A 80 -3.20 -5.58 4.59
N PHE A 81 -2.62 -6.73 4.24
CA PHE A 81 -1.56 -6.81 3.24
C PHE A 81 -2.08 -6.53 1.84
N PHE A 82 -3.25 -7.03 1.47
CA PHE A 82 -3.88 -6.71 0.19
C PHE A 82 -4.06 -5.19 0.02
N THR A 83 -4.45 -4.48 1.07
CA THR A 83 -4.56 -3.02 1.05
C THR A 83 -3.19 -2.34 0.99
N LEU A 84 -2.20 -2.83 1.75
CA LEU A 84 -0.82 -2.33 1.67
C LEU A 84 -0.23 -2.46 0.26
N GLU A 85 -0.47 -3.58 -0.42
CA GLU A 85 -0.08 -3.78 -1.81
C GLU A 85 -0.75 -2.76 -2.74
N GLY A 86 -2.01 -2.43 -2.48
CA GLY A 86 -2.75 -1.40 -3.21
C GLY A 86 -2.28 0.03 -2.92
N ILE A 87 -1.75 0.34 -1.74
CA ILE A 87 -1.34 1.71 -1.36
C ILE A 87 0.14 1.99 -1.67
N THR A 88 1.01 1.03 -1.41
CA THR A 88 2.46 1.23 -1.41
C THR A 88 3.04 1.70 -2.74
N PRO A 89 2.54 1.27 -3.93
CA PRO A 89 3.00 1.82 -5.21
C PRO A 89 2.79 3.33 -5.34
N THR A 90 1.67 3.86 -4.81
CA THR A 90 1.43 5.30 -4.81
C THR A 90 2.51 6.06 -4.01
N LEU A 91 2.86 5.57 -2.81
CA LEU A 91 3.91 6.17 -2.00
C LEU A 91 5.29 6.06 -2.67
N LEU A 92 5.58 4.92 -3.31
CA LEU A 92 6.84 4.73 -4.02
C LEU A 92 6.97 5.74 -5.16
N PHE A 93 5.95 5.88 -6.00
CA PHE A 93 5.97 6.81 -7.11
C PHE A 93 5.96 8.27 -6.62
N ALA A 94 5.19 8.61 -5.60
CA ALA A 94 5.27 9.92 -4.95
C ALA A 94 6.71 10.25 -4.50
N SER A 95 7.41 9.28 -3.90
CA SER A 95 8.82 9.44 -3.51
C SER A 95 9.76 9.61 -4.70
N ILE A 96 9.58 8.84 -5.79
CA ILE A 96 10.42 8.91 -6.99
C ILE A 96 10.25 10.27 -7.68
N TYR A 97 9.03 10.78 -7.75
CA TYR A 97 8.70 12.05 -8.40
C TYR A 97 8.75 13.26 -7.47
N ASN A 98 9.24 13.09 -6.24
CA ASN A 98 9.32 14.15 -5.21
C ASN A 98 7.97 14.85 -4.96
N TYR A 99 6.89 14.09 -4.99
CA TYR A 99 5.55 14.59 -4.68
C TYR A 99 5.37 14.68 -3.17
N ASP A 100 4.85 15.81 -2.68
CA ASP A 100 4.59 16.04 -1.26
C ASP A 100 3.36 15.25 -0.80
N PHE A 101 3.60 14.02 -0.35
CA PHE A 101 2.56 13.13 0.15
C PHE A 101 2.19 13.50 1.59
N ASP A 102 0.89 13.48 1.91
CA ASP A 102 0.36 13.79 3.25
C ASP A 102 1.14 13.03 4.35
N PRO A 103 1.79 13.75 5.27
CA PRO A 103 2.69 13.13 6.26
C PRO A 103 1.94 12.25 7.27
N GLU A 104 0.69 12.58 7.61
CA GLU A 104 -0.13 11.78 8.52
C GLU A 104 -0.53 10.46 7.87
N ALA A 105 -1.02 10.50 6.63
CA ALA A 105 -1.34 9.28 5.88
C ALA A 105 -0.08 8.41 5.68
N LYS A 106 1.08 9.01 5.41
CA LYS A 106 2.36 8.30 5.32
C LYS A 106 2.72 7.61 6.64
N ALA A 107 2.52 8.27 7.77
CA ALA A 107 2.75 7.71 9.10
C ALA A 107 1.78 6.55 9.41
N ILE A 108 0.53 6.66 9.02
CA ILE A 108 -0.46 5.59 9.15
C ILE A 108 -0.02 4.35 8.36
N VAL A 109 0.38 4.49 7.09
CA VAL A 109 0.87 3.36 6.29
C VAL A 109 2.13 2.75 6.90
N ARG A 110 3.05 3.56 7.40
CA ARG A 110 4.21 3.07 8.17
C ARG A 110 3.77 2.18 9.33
N ASN A 111 2.77 2.61 10.09
CA ASN A 111 2.26 1.86 11.23
C ASN A 111 1.58 0.55 10.82
N MET A 112 0.92 0.47 9.67
CA MET A 112 0.36 -0.79 9.16
C MET A 112 1.44 -1.88 9.00
N PHE A 113 2.64 -1.52 8.54
CA PHE A 113 3.78 -2.45 8.45
C PHE A 113 4.31 -2.87 9.82
N VAL A 114 4.47 -1.91 10.72
CA VAL A 114 5.00 -2.16 12.07
C VAL A 114 4.02 -2.97 12.91
N SER A 115 2.73 -2.64 12.88
CA SER A 115 1.69 -3.37 13.59
C SER A 115 1.60 -4.83 13.13
N ALA A 116 1.65 -5.07 11.81
CA ALA A 116 1.64 -6.43 11.28
C ALA A 116 2.86 -7.25 11.73
N TYR A 117 4.04 -6.64 11.80
CA TYR A 117 5.23 -7.30 12.34
C TYR A 117 5.10 -7.59 13.84
N ASN A 118 4.63 -6.63 14.63
CA ASN A 118 4.46 -6.78 16.07
C ASN A 118 3.36 -7.78 16.42
N TYR A 119 2.42 -8.03 15.53
CA TYR A 119 1.35 -9.01 15.69
C TYR A 119 1.77 -10.43 15.31
N ALA A 120 2.91 -10.59 14.65
CA ALA A 120 3.42 -11.90 14.28
C ALA A 120 4.00 -12.66 15.48
N PHE A 121 3.86 -13.98 15.44
CA PHE A 121 4.59 -14.87 16.35
C PHE A 121 6.10 -14.84 16.06
N THR A 122 6.91 -15.35 16.99
CA THR A 122 8.38 -15.37 16.88
C THR A 122 8.92 -16.08 15.63
N ASN A 123 8.15 -17.01 15.07
CA ASN A 123 8.43 -17.72 13.82
C ASN A 123 7.91 -16.97 12.57
N LEU A 124 7.46 -15.71 12.72
CA LEU A 124 6.88 -14.84 11.69
C LEU A 124 5.54 -15.31 11.10
N TYR A 125 4.90 -16.33 11.67
CA TYR A 125 3.52 -16.61 11.33
C TYR A 125 2.60 -15.59 11.99
N LEU A 126 1.53 -15.27 11.29
CA LEU A 126 0.51 -14.33 11.75
C LEU A 126 -0.72 -15.10 12.27
N PRO A 127 -1.33 -14.66 13.36
CA PRO A 127 -2.67 -15.12 13.71
C PRO A 127 -3.60 -14.76 12.54
N ASN A 128 -4.57 -15.61 12.27
CA ASN A 128 -5.50 -15.43 11.16
C ASN A 128 -6.94 -15.23 11.66
N PRO A 129 -7.25 -14.03 12.23
CA PRO A 129 -8.63 -13.68 12.53
C PRO A 129 -9.39 -13.39 11.24
N ASN A 130 -10.68 -13.67 11.25
CA ASN A 130 -11.60 -13.41 10.14
C ASN A 130 -11.23 -14.10 8.82
N ASP A 131 -11.64 -13.49 7.71
CA ASP A 131 -11.44 -14.01 6.36
C ASP A 131 -9.98 -13.85 5.93
N GLY A 132 -9.36 -14.93 5.49
CA GLY A 132 -7.97 -14.92 5.03
C GLY A 132 -7.41 -16.31 4.76
N TRP A 133 -6.21 -16.33 4.19
CA TRP A 133 -5.48 -17.57 3.93
C TRP A 133 -4.96 -18.18 5.25
N PRO A 134 -5.10 -19.48 5.46
CA PRO A 134 -4.48 -20.13 6.61
C PRO A 134 -2.95 -20.04 6.53
N SER A 135 -2.30 -19.96 7.69
CA SER A 135 -0.84 -20.02 7.81
C SER A 135 -0.08 -18.91 7.07
N ILE A 136 -0.55 -17.67 7.15
CA ILE A 136 0.15 -16.51 6.60
C ILE A 136 1.47 -16.30 7.36
N ASN A 137 2.57 -16.18 6.61
CA ASN A 137 3.89 -15.85 7.15
C ASN A 137 4.42 -14.55 6.55
N LEU A 138 5.02 -13.68 7.37
CA LEU A 138 5.57 -12.39 6.91
C LEU A 138 6.57 -12.51 5.78
N LYS A 139 7.27 -13.64 5.63
CA LYS A 139 8.18 -13.87 4.51
C LYS A 139 7.48 -13.83 3.14
N THR A 140 6.21 -14.22 3.09
CA THR A 140 5.40 -14.11 1.88
C THR A 140 5.31 -12.67 1.40
N TYR A 141 5.34 -11.72 2.32
CA TYR A 141 5.24 -10.28 2.06
C TYR A 141 6.60 -9.55 2.07
N SER A 142 7.72 -10.28 2.01
CA SER A 142 9.06 -9.67 1.99
C SER A 142 9.25 -8.63 0.87
N TYR A 143 8.62 -8.85 -0.28
CA TYR A 143 8.65 -7.92 -1.41
C TYR A 143 8.02 -6.56 -1.06
N ILE A 144 6.85 -6.52 -0.38
CA ILE A 144 6.20 -5.27 -0.02
C ILE A 144 6.97 -4.54 1.10
N TYR A 145 7.57 -5.29 2.05
CA TYR A 145 8.50 -4.72 3.02
C TYR A 145 9.76 -4.16 2.37
N SER A 146 10.22 -4.75 1.25
CA SER A 146 11.34 -4.20 0.48
C SER A 146 10.99 -2.86 -0.17
N VAL A 147 9.76 -2.71 -0.65
CA VAL A 147 9.27 -1.43 -1.16
C VAL A 147 9.10 -0.43 -0.01
N ALA A 148 8.52 -0.85 1.12
CA ALA A 148 8.41 0.00 2.31
C ALA A 148 9.78 0.51 2.79
N ALA A 149 10.81 -0.32 2.80
CA ALA A 149 12.18 0.10 3.17
C ALA A 149 12.79 1.14 2.21
N LYS A 150 12.34 1.20 0.95
CA LYS A 150 12.71 2.29 0.02
C LYS A 150 11.95 3.58 0.34
N VAL A 151 10.64 3.50 0.55
CA VAL A 151 9.77 4.64 0.87
C VAL A 151 10.14 5.27 2.21
N PHE A 152 10.48 4.44 3.20
CA PHE A 152 10.85 4.82 4.56
C PHE A 152 12.35 4.59 4.83
N SER A 153 13.23 4.95 3.90
CA SER A 153 14.65 4.60 3.93
C SER A 153 15.42 5.13 5.14
N SER A 154 14.97 6.23 5.75
CA SER A 154 15.52 6.77 7.00
C SER A 154 14.95 6.11 8.27
N ASP A 155 13.90 5.30 8.15
CA ASP A 155 13.27 4.62 9.27
C ASP A 155 14.01 3.31 9.60
N LYS A 156 14.81 3.36 10.67
CA LYS A 156 15.62 2.22 11.12
C LYS A 156 14.76 1.01 11.52
N GLU A 157 13.53 1.22 12.00
CA GLU A 157 12.63 0.15 12.41
C GLU A 157 12.14 -0.64 11.20
N ILE A 158 11.61 0.03 10.18
CA ILE A 158 11.17 -0.61 8.93
C ILE A 158 12.33 -1.37 8.26
N VAL A 159 13.50 -0.76 8.19
CA VAL A 159 14.70 -1.40 7.62
C VAL A 159 15.11 -2.63 8.43
N ASN A 160 15.03 -2.58 9.76
CA ASN A 160 15.35 -3.70 10.64
C ASN A 160 14.32 -4.84 10.51
N ILE A 161 13.03 -4.51 10.45
CA ILE A 161 11.96 -5.49 10.20
C ILE A 161 12.24 -6.27 8.90
N LEU A 162 12.56 -5.57 7.81
CA LEU A 162 12.91 -6.24 6.55
C LEU A 162 14.11 -7.19 6.72
N LYS A 163 15.18 -6.76 7.42
CA LYS A 163 16.32 -7.64 7.70
C LYS A 163 15.93 -8.89 8.48
N ILE A 164 15.05 -8.76 9.48
CA ILE A 164 14.56 -9.90 10.25
C ILE A 164 13.75 -10.84 9.35
N ILE A 165 12.86 -10.31 8.51
CA ILE A 165 12.05 -11.11 7.58
C ILE A 165 12.94 -11.90 6.60
N LEU A 166 13.99 -11.28 6.05
CA LEU A 166 14.88 -11.89 5.09
C LEU A 166 15.86 -12.89 5.72
N ASN A 167 16.40 -12.58 6.93
CA ASN A 167 17.45 -13.36 7.58
C ASN A 167 16.92 -14.41 8.56
N ASN A 168 15.62 -14.48 8.78
CA ASN A 168 15.06 -15.39 9.77
C ASN A 168 15.27 -16.86 9.32
N LYS A 169 16.44 -17.39 9.67
CA LYS A 169 16.61 -18.81 9.89
C LYS A 169 15.83 -19.08 11.19
N TYR A 170 14.78 -19.89 11.13
CA TYR A 170 14.04 -20.31 12.31
C TYR A 170 15.02 -20.52 13.47
N PRO A 171 14.81 -19.95 14.68
CA PRO A 171 15.55 -20.39 15.82
C PRO A 171 15.35 -21.91 15.88
N ARG A 172 16.43 -22.66 15.76
CA ARG A 172 16.40 -24.09 16.03
C ARG A 172 16.05 -24.20 17.51
N THR A 173 14.85 -24.68 17.79
CA THR A 173 14.45 -25.10 19.15
C THR A 173 15.36 -26.24 19.59
#